data_b74c6e84526e33dd64696bc161ccb507
#
_entry.id   b74c6e84526e33dd64696bc161ccb507
#
_cell.length_a   1.000
_cell.length_b   1.000
_cell.length_c   1.000
_cell.angle_alpha   90.00
_cell.angle_beta   90.00
_cell.angle_gamma   90.00
#
_symmetry.space_group_name_H-M   'P 1'
#
loop_
_entity.id
_entity.type
_entity.pdbx_description
1 polymer ?
#
loop_
_entity_poly.entity_id
_entity_poly.type
_entity_poly.pdbx_seq_one_letter_code
_entity_poly.pdbx_strand_id
1 'polypeptide(L)'
;MVIVRIKDSSILVLFFSSSVNADWIIASKNVGGTEFYIDKNNIRKNKSTRYFWLLMNLKDRKVDRKHNSAIVFVQLDCIVLRGKDLKFISKSLEMGEGEIVSEFSPPDEWKYPIP
;
A
#
# COMPACT_ATOMS: atom_id res chain seq x y z
N MET A 1 19.63 2.70 -1.93
CA MET A 1 20.15 2.88 -2.15
C MET A 1 20.74 3.29 -2.62
N VAL A 2 21.01 3.69 -2.58
CA VAL A 2 21.68 4.08 -3.07
C VAL A 2 22.34 4.52 -3.28
N ILE A 3 23.03 4.80 -3.18
CA ILE A 3 23.80 5.14 -3.31
C ILE A 3 24.52 5.29 -3.70
N VAL A 4 25.03 5.50 -3.74
CA VAL A 4 25.85 5.64 -4.09
C VAL A 4 26.60 5.86 -4.17
N ARG A 5 27.17 5.99 -4.09
CA ARG A 5 28.02 6.19 -4.06
C ARG A 5 28.52 6.75 -4.22
N ILE A 6 28.90 7.24 -3.93
CA ILE A 6 29.33 7.69 -3.95
C ILE A 6 29.92 8.17 -3.99
N LYS A 7 30.31 8.42 -4.08
CA LYS A 7 30.80 8.85 -4.11
C LYS A 7 30.68 9.57 -4.27
N ASP A 8 30.70 9.83 -4.23
CA ASP A 8 30.32 10.39 -4.34
C ASP A 8 29.62 10.74 -4.15
N SER A 9 29.52 10.99 -3.85
CA SER A 9 28.69 11.16 -3.63
C SER A 9 28.00 11.55 -3.58
N SER A 10 27.84 11.87 -3.53
CA SER A 10 27.12 12.07 -3.47
C SER A 10 26.45 12.13 -3.91
N ILE A 11 26.43 12.18 -4.19
CA ILE A 11 25.59 12.08 -4.55
C ILE A 11 24.82 11.55 -4.70
N LEU A 12 24.80 11.42 -4.33
CA LEU A 12 24.02 10.92 -4.42
C LEU A 12 23.08 10.79 -4.07
N VAL A 13 22.78 10.93 -3.59
CA VAL A 13 21.87 10.78 -3.23
C VAL A 13 20.90 11.18 -3.29
N LEU A 14 20.60 11.56 -3.40
CA LEU A 14 19.64 11.81 -3.46
C LEU A 14 18.82 11.64 -4.12
N PHE A 15 18.81 11.38 -4.58
CA PHE A 15 17.94 11.06 -5.15
C PHE A 15 17.24 10.29 -5.12
N PHE A 16 17.21 9.99 -4.79
CA PHE A 16 16.54 9.15 -4.67
C PHE A 16 15.36 9.00 -4.16
N SER A 17 15.21 9.17 -3.94
CA SER A 17 14.17 9.06 -2.99
C SER A 17 12.85 9.46 -3.58
N SER A 18 12.79 10.49 -4.13
CA SER A 18 11.57 11.01 -4.71
C SER A 18 11.07 10.19 -5.85
N SER A 19 11.85 9.29 -6.29
CA SER A 19 11.52 8.56 -7.48
C SER A 19 10.44 7.52 -7.27
N VAL A 20 10.05 7.26 -6.03
CA VAL A 20 9.10 6.20 -5.78
C VAL A 20 7.75 6.80 -5.45
N ASN A 21 7.26 7.63 -6.32
CA ASN A 21 5.94 8.18 -6.15
C ASN A 21 4.92 7.13 -6.57
N ALA A 22 4.04 6.81 -5.65
CA ALA A 22 2.91 5.95 -5.97
C ALA A 22 1.94 6.72 -6.84
N ASP A 23 1.33 6.02 -7.78
CA ASP A 23 0.30 6.59 -8.62
C ASP A 23 -1.02 5.96 -8.21
N TRP A 24 -1.64 6.55 -7.21
CA TRP A 24 -2.86 6.02 -6.62
C TRP A 24 -4.06 6.35 -7.47
N ILE A 25 -4.76 5.31 -7.92
CA ILE A 25 -6.04 5.48 -8.59
C ILE A 25 -7.13 4.86 -7.73
N ILE A 26 -8.27 5.52 -7.68
CA ILE A 26 -9.37 5.04 -6.85
C ILE A 26 -9.96 3.78 -7.49
N ALA A 27 -10.15 2.76 -6.67
CA ALA A 27 -10.72 1.50 -7.12
C ALA A 27 -12.14 1.33 -6.61
N SER A 28 -12.42 1.76 -5.39
CA SER A 28 -13.78 1.65 -4.85
C SER A 28 -13.91 2.51 -3.61
N LYS A 29 -15.14 2.62 -3.13
CA LYS A 29 -15.46 3.34 -1.91
C LYS A 29 -16.57 2.56 -1.20
N ASN A 30 -16.43 2.37 0.10
CA ASN A 30 -17.47 1.63 0.82
C ASN A 30 -18.52 2.60 1.40
N VAL A 31 -19.51 2.04 2.05
CA VAL A 31 -20.64 2.82 2.57
C VAL A 31 -20.19 3.82 3.63
N GLY A 32 -19.20 3.47 4.42
CA GLY A 32 -18.69 4.35 5.45
C GLY A 32 -17.81 5.46 4.94
N GLY A 33 -17.53 5.50 3.64
CA GLY A 33 -16.71 6.54 3.04
C GLY A 33 -15.25 6.20 2.92
N THR A 34 -14.81 5.04 3.37
CA THR A 34 -13.43 4.62 3.17
C THR A 34 -13.18 4.41 1.69
N GLU A 35 -12.11 5.01 1.20
CA GLU A 35 -11.73 4.93 -0.20
C GLU A 35 -10.58 3.95 -0.36
N PHE A 36 -10.63 3.17 -1.43
CA PHE A 36 -9.62 2.16 -1.74
C PHE A 36 -8.93 2.55 -3.03
N TYR A 37 -7.61 2.65 -2.99
CA TYR A 37 -6.79 3.04 -4.13
C TYR A 37 -5.78 1.95 -4.43
N ILE A 38 -5.39 1.84 -5.68
CA ILE A 38 -4.36 0.91 -6.12
C ILE A 38 -3.25 1.69 -6.78
N ASP A 39 -2.00 1.31 -6.51
CA ASP A 39 -0.84 1.90 -7.14
C ASP A 39 -0.66 1.23 -8.50
N LYS A 40 -1.16 1.85 -9.55
CA LYS A 40 -1.23 1.22 -10.85
C LYS A 40 0.13 1.07 -11.52
N ASN A 41 1.13 1.84 -11.09
CA ASN A 41 2.44 1.78 -11.72
C ASN A 41 3.35 0.73 -11.13
N ASN A 42 2.92 0.08 -10.05
CA ASN A 42 3.75 -0.89 -9.36
C ASN A 42 3.07 -2.23 -9.17
N ILE A 43 2.30 -2.63 -10.15
CA ILE A 43 1.66 -3.95 -10.13
C ILE A 43 2.63 -4.94 -10.77
N ARG A 44 2.95 -6.00 -10.05
CA ARG A 44 3.83 -7.04 -10.56
C ARG A 44 3.03 -8.28 -10.86
N LYS A 45 3.41 -8.95 -11.94
CA LYS A 45 2.77 -10.16 -12.39
C LYS A 45 3.71 -11.34 -12.29
N ASN A 46 3.17 -12.47 -11.85
CA ASN A 46 3.89 -13.73 -11.88
C ASN A 46 2.85 -14.79 -12.24
N LYS A 47 2.79 -15.13 -13.54
CA LYS A 47 1.76 -16.05 -14.07
C LYS A 47 0.38 -15.48 -13.77
N SER A 48 -0.45 -16.19 -13.02
CA SER A 48 -1.80 -15.73 -12.70
C SER A 48 -1.85 -14.94 -11.40
N THR A 49 -0.72 -14.66 -10.79
CA THR A 49 -0.67 -13.94 -9.52
C THR A 49 -0.31 -12.49 -9.78
N ARG A 50 -0.93 -11.60 -9.01
CA ARG A 50 -0.63 -10.17 -9.04
C ARG A 50 -0.23 -9.71 -7.66
N TYR A 51 0.78 -8.84 -7.60
CA TYR A 51 1.24 -8.24 -6.35
C TYR A 51 1.12 -6.75 -6.50
N PHE A 52 0.45 -6.10 -5.55
CA PHE A 52 0.25 -4.65 -5.63
C PHE A 52 0.03 -4.06 -4.25
N TRP A 53 0.18 -2.74 -4.18
CA TRP A 53 -0.10 -1.99 -2.96
C TRP A 53 -1.50 -1.43 -3.04
N LEU A 54 -2.24 -1.61 -1.96
CA LEU A 54 -3.59 -1.09 -1.78
C LEU A 54 -3.55 -0.03 -0.69
N LEU A 55 -4.13 1.12 -0.97
CA LEU A 55 -4.25 2.19 0.02
C LEU A 55 -5.69 2.28 0.47
N MET A 56 -5.89 2.22 1.79
CA MET A 56 -7.20 2.46 2.38
C MET A 56 -7.18 3.82 3.04
N ASN A 57 -7.98 4.74 2.52
CA ASN A 57 -8.05 6.08 3.04
C ASN A 57 -9.31 6.20 3.89
N LEU A 58 -9.11 6.30 5.20
CA LEU A 58 -10.19 6.21 6.16
C LEU A 58 -10.89 7.56 6.29
N LYS A 59 -12.11 7.63 5.81
CA LYS A 59 -12.89 8.87 5.86
C LYS A 59 -13.88 8.92 6.99
N ASP A 60 -14.19 7.77 7.55
CA ASP A 60 -15.15 7.71 8.65
C ASP A 60 -14.47 8.12 9.94
N ARG A 61 -14.66 9.34 10.33
CA ARG A 61 -13.97 9.96 11.44
C ARG A 61 -14.91 10.20 12.61
N LYS A 62 -15.45 9.16 13.13
CA LYS A 62 -16.38 9.34 14.25
C LYS A 62 -15.68 9.68 15.54
N VAL A 63 -14.43 9.26 15.66
CA VAL A 63 -13.65 9.50 16.85
C VAL A 63 -12.28 9.97 16.43
N ASP A 64 -11.59 10.56 17.39
CA ASP A 64 -10.21 10.92 17.23
C ASP A 64 -9.40 9.64 17.02
N ARG A 65 -8.67 9.57 15.93
CA ARG A 65 -7.90 8.37 15.66
C ARG A 65 -6.47 8.72 15.28
N LYS A 66 -5.56 7.83 15.66
CA LYS A 66 -4.15 8.05 15.42
C LYS A 66 -3.74 7.69 14.00
N HIS A 67 -4.50 6.83 13.35
CA HIS A 67 -4.19 6.42 11.99
C HIS A 67 -5.35 6.79 11.09
N ASN A 68 -5.03 7.35 9.93
CA ASN A 68 -6.03 7.86 9.00
C ASN A 68 -5.95 7.21 7.65
N SER A 69 -4.95 6.38 7.41
CA SER A 69 -4.87 5.56 6.22
C SER A 69 -4.04 4.34 6.51
N ALA A 70 -4.10 3.38 5.61
CA ALA A 70 -3.30 2.17 5.71
C ALA A 70 -2.86 1.75 4.33
N ILE A 71 -1.66 1.19 4.23
CA ILE A 71 -1.13 0.68 2.99
C ILE A 71 -0.92 -0.81 3.19
N VAL A 72 -1.48 -1.60 2.28
CA VAL A 72 -1.46 -3.06 2.39
C VAL A 72 -0.82 -3.64 1.13
N PHE A 73 0.15 -4.52 1.31
CA PHE A 73 0.72 -5.24 0.18
C PHE A 73 -0.08 -6.51 -0.03
N VAL A 74 -0.63 -6.69 -1.24
CA VAL A 74 -1.61 -7.72 -1.53
C VAL A 74 -1.06 -8.67 -2.59
N GLN A 75 -1.30 -9.96 -2.37
CA GLN A 75 -1.10 -11.00 -3.36
C GLN A 75 -2.46 -11.49 -3.81
N LEU A 76 -2.73 -11.39 -5.11
CA LEU A 76 -4.03 -11.77 -5.66
C LEU A 76 -3.86 -12.93 -6.63
N ASP A 77 -4.61 -14.00 -6.39
CA ASP A 77 -4.66 -15.15 -7.31
C ASP A 77 -5.86 -14.91 -8.24
N CYS A 78 -5.56 -14.64 -9.51
CA CYS A 78 -6.58 -14.27 -10.45
C CYS A 78 -7.38 -15.46 -11.00
N ILE A 79 -6.87 -16.66 -10.86
CA ILE A 79 -7.58 -17.85 -11.34
C ILE A 79 -8.63 -18.29 -10.32
N VAL A 80 -8.21 -18.45 -9.08
CA VAL A 80 -9.11 -18.90 -8.02
C VAL A 80 -9.91 -17.75 -7.44
N LEU A 81 -9.47 -16.52 -7.64
CA LEU A 81 -10.07 -15.31 -7.07
C LEU A 81 -10.01 -15.32 -5.56
N ARG A 82 -8.78 -15.23 -5.06
CA ARG A 82 -8.53 -15.14 -3.63
C ARG A 82 -7.33 -14.24 -3.43
N GLY A 83 -7.26 -13.63 -2.26
CA GLY A 83 -6.19 -12.70 -1.96
C GLY A 83 -5.59 -12.95 -0.60
N LYS A 84 -4.40 -12.41 -0.44
CA LYS A 84 -3.64 -12.52 0.79
C LYS A 84 -3.03 -11.18 1.09
N ASP A 85 -3.16 -10.72 2.33
CA ASP A 85 -2.49 -9.51 2.76
C ASP A 85 -1.12 -9.90 3.29
N LEU A 86 -0.08 -9.41 2.65
CA LEU A 86 1.28 -9.77 3.00
C LEU A 86 1.90 -8.80 4.00
N LYS A 87 1.50 -7.54 3.95
CA LYS A 87 2.03 -6.53 4.86
C LYS A 87 1.01 -5.44 5.08
N PHE A 88 0.93 -4.94 6.29
CA PHE A 88 -0.02 -3.91 6.68
C PHE A 88 0.74 -2.78 7.35
N ILE A 89 0.56 -1.55 6.85
CA ILE A 89 1.21 -0.37 7.39
C ILE A 89 0.15 0.69 7.65
N SER A 90 -0.01 1.07 8.92
CA SER A 90 -0.91 2.17 9.29
C SER A 90 -0.15 3.48 9.27
N LYS A 91 -0.77 4.50 8.71
CA LYS A 91 -0.17 5.82 8.60
C LYS A 91 -0.99 6.85 9.36
N SER A 92 -0.32 7.87 9.87
CA SER A 92 -0.96 8.88 10.71
C SER A 92 -1.85 9.83 9.92
N LEU A 93 -1.55 10.08 8.67
CA LEU A 93 -2.30 11.01 7.85
C LEU A 93 -3.04 10.29 6.74
N GLU A 94 -3.86 11.04 6.03
CA GLU A 94 -4.61 10.49 4.90
C GLU A 94 -3.67 10.21 3.72
N MET A 95 -4.13 9.37 2.81
CA MET A 95 -3.46 9.07 1.55
C MET A 95 -2.07 8.45 1.74
N GLY A 96 -1.89 7.70 2.81
CA GLY A 96 -0.62 7.01 3.05
C GLY A 96 0.51 7.92 3.48
N GLU A 97 0.20 9.10 3.95
CA GLU A 97 1.20 10.06 4.34
C GLU A 97 1.38 10.10 5.85
N GLY A 98 2.33 10.88 6.30
CA GLY A 98 2.61 10.98 7.72
C GLY A 98 3.51 9.86 8.19
N GLU A 99 3.48 9.62 9.49
CA GLU A 99 4.35 8.66 10.14
C GLU A 99 3.72 7.28 10.16
N ILE A 100 4.55 6.25 10.25
CA ILE A 100 4.09 4.90 10.43
C ILE A 100 3.62 4.75 11.87
N VAL A 101 2.34 4.43 12.04
CA VAL A 101 1.78 4.19 13.36
C VAL A 101 2.00 2.73 13.77
N SER A 102 1.82 1.81 12.84
CA SER A 102 2.08 0.40 13.10
C SER A 102 2.40 -0.29 11.80
N GLU A 103 3.09 -1.41 11.91
CA GLU A 103 3.51 -2.18 10.76
C GLU A 103 3.61 -3.63 11.17
N PHE A 104 2.96 -4.52 10.45
CA PHE A 104 2.98 -5.94 10.78
C PHE A 104 2.65 -6.77 9.54
N SER A 105 2.97 -8.06 9.64
CA SER A 105 2.59 -9.04 8.62
C SER A 105 1.36 -9.79 9.10
N PRO A 106 0.22 -9.63 8.44
CA PRO A 106 -1.00 -10.36 8.84
C PRO A 106 -0.80 -11.88 8.74
N PRO A 107 -1.69 -12.65 9.35
CA PRO A 107 -1.62 -14.10 9.25
C PRO A 107 -1.64 -14.55 7.80
N ASP A 108 -0.89 -15.61 7.51
CA ASP A 108 -0.78 -16.17 6.16
C ASP A 108 -2.02 -17.00 5.86
N GLU A 109 -3.05 -16.36 5.35
CA GLU A 109 -4.26 -17.06 4.99
C GLU A 109 -4.94 -16.41 3.81
N TRP A 110 -5.53 -17.25 2.97
CA TRP A 110 -6.24 -16.79 1.80
C TRP A 110 -7.62 -16.27 2.19
N LYS A 111 -8.00 -15.15 1.58
CA LYS A 111 -9.34 -14.59 1.74
C LYS A 111 -10.07 -14.71 0.41
N TYR A 112 -11.30 -15.12 0.46
CA TYR A 112 -12.11 -15.36 -0.73
C TYR A 112 -13.20 -14.31 -0.81
N PRO A 113 -13.62 -13.94 -2.03
CA PRO A 113 -14.71 -12.97 -2.15
C PRO A 113 -15.99 -13.52 -1.54
N ILE A 114 -16.77 -12.63 -0.97
CA ILE A 114 -18.06 -13.00 -0.41
C ILE A 114 -19.04 -13.14 -1.56
N PRO A 115 -19.75 -14.26 -1.65
CA PRO A 115 -20.70 -14.46 -2.73
C PRO A 115 -21.87 -13.49 -2.67
#